data_ea1afade36bc5e96cd80546bef4892b5
#
_entry.id   ea1afade36bc5e96cd80546bef4892b5
#
_cell.length_a   1.000
_cell.length_b   1.000
_cell.length_c   1.000
_cell.angle_alpha   90.00
_cell.angle_beta   90.00
_cell.angle_gamma   90.00
#
_symmetry.space_group_name_H-M   'P 1'
#
loop_
_entity.id
_entity.type
_entity.pdbx_description
1 polymer ?
#
loop_
_entity_poly.entity_id
_entity_poly.type
_entity_poly.pdbx_seq_one_letter_code
_entity_poly.pdbx_strand_id
1 'polypeptide(L)'
;MDQAIAAYDQTVANYRETVLTGFQQVEDNLAGLRILENEAQVQERAVVAAQKYLELANTRYTGGVTSYLEVTTAESAALSDELTAVNILGRRMVDAVTLVQALGGGWDRSSLPDRPECCGKLTSNLR
;
A
#
# COMPACT_ATOMS: atom_id res chain seq x y z
N MET A 1 -45.03 26.62 -8.55
CA MET A 1 -43.70 27.11 -8.96
C MET A 1 -42.64 26.80 -7.93
N ASP A 2 -42.87 27.02 -6.65
CA ASP A 2 -41.92 26.84 -5.58
C ASP A 2 -41.39 25.40 -5.41
N GLN A 3 -42.23 24.39 -5.66
CA GLN A 3 -41.83 22.98 -5.59
C GLN A 3 -40.81 22.61 -6.68
N ALA A 4 -40.95 23.19 -7.89
CA ALA A 4 -39.99 22.93 -8.98
C ALA A 4 -38.63 23.61 -8.70
N ILE A 5 -38.63 24.77 -8.09
CA ILE A 5 -37.42 25.49 -7.69
C ILE A 5 -36.70 24.72 -6.59
N ALA A 6 -37.43 24.25 -5.56
CA ALA A 6 -36.87 23.45 -4.48
C ALA A 6 -36.27 22.12 -5.00
N ALA A 7 -36.92 21.47 -5.96
CA ALA A 7 -36.40 20.24 -6.58
C ALA A 7 -35.10 20.52 -7.38
N TYR A 8 -35.01 21.64 -8.08
CA TYR A 8 -33.79 22.05 -8.77
C TYR A 8 -32.65 22.32 -7.78
N ASP A 9 -32.92 23.08 -6.72
CA ASP A 9 -31.91 23.39 -5.69
C ASP A 9 -31.39 22.14 -5.02
N GLN A 10 -32.28 21.17 -4.75
CA GLN A 10 -31.90 19.85 -4.22
C GLN A 10 -30.97 19.10 -5.19
N THR A 11 -31.26 19.13 -6.48
CA THR A 11 -30.42 18.45 -7.49
C THR A 11 -29.02 19.08 -7.57
N VAL A 12 -28.95 20.43 -7.50
CA VAL A 12 -27.67 21.16 -7.47
C VAL A 12 -26.88 20.82 -6.21
N ALA A 13 -27.54 20.76 -5.04
CA ALA A 13 -26.88 20.38 -3.79
C ALA A 13 -26.32 18.94 -3.84
N ASN A 14 -27.12 17.99 -4.33
CA ASN A 14 -26.69 16.59 -4.49
C ASN A 14 -25.52 16.45 -5.48
N TYR A 15 -25.52 17.21 -6.56
CA TYR A 15 -24.40 17.24 -7.51
C TYR A 15 -23.11 17.72 -6.83
N ARG A 16 -23.19 18.82 -6.08
CA ARG A 16 -22.03 19.35 -5.32
C ARG A 16 -21.51 18.37 -4.30
N GLU A 17 -22.41 17.72 -3.55
CA GLU A 17 -22.06 16.68 -2.59
C GLU A 17 -21.34 15.51 -3.26
N THR A 18 -21.84 15.02 -4.38
CA THR A 18 -21.22 13.91 -5.12
C THR A 18 -19.82 14.27 -5.60
N VAL A 19 -19.63 15.47 -6.12
CA VAL A 19 -18.32 15.95 -6.57
C VAL A 19 -17.34 16.07 -5.40
N LEU A 20 -17.76 16.67 -4.28
CA LEU A 20 -16.91 16.81 -3.10
C LEU A 20 -16.54 15.45 -2.49
N THR A 21 -17.48 14.51 -2.45
CA THR A 21 -17.23 13.14 -2.00
C THR A 21 -16.21 12.44 -2.90
N GLY A 22 -16.30 12.62 -4.22
CA GLY A 22 -15.32 12.08 -5.15
C GLY A 22 -13.91 12.63 -4.91
N PHE A 23 -13.76 13.93 -4.70
CA PHE A 23 -12.47 14.54 -4.36
C PHE A 23 -11.93 14.04 -3.02
N GLN A 24 -12.78 13.96 -2.00
CA GLN A 24 -12.41 13.41 -0.70
C GLN A 24 -11.88 11.98 -0.83
N GLN A 25 -12.56 11.10 -1.56
CA GLN A 25 -12.13 9.72 -1.78
C GLN A 25 -10.76 9.64 -2.47
N VAL A 26 -10.49 10.50 -3.44
CA VAL A 26 -9.19 10.56 -4.12
C VAL A 26 -8.08 10.99 -3.14
N GLU A 27 -8.30 12.04 -2.38
CA GLU A 27 -7.32 12.52 -1.39
C GLU A 27 -7.04 11.50 -0.29
N ASP A 28 -8.10 10.86 0.25
CA ASP A 28 -7.98 9.84 1.28
C ASP A 28 -7.18 8.63 0.78
N ASN A 29 -7.45 8.14 -0.43
CA ASN A 29 -6.72 7.02 -1.02
C ASN A 29 -5.25 7.38 -1.34
N LEU A 30 -4.97 8.59 -1.81
CA LEU A 30 -3.60 9.05 -2.05
C LEU A 30 -2.80 9.17 -0.74
N ALA A 31 -3.42 9.70 0.30
CA ALA A 31 -2.81 9.77 1.63
C ALA A 31 -2.58 8.36 2.20
N GLY A 32 -3.55 7.46 2.06
CA GLY A 32 -3.46 6.06 2.47
C GLY A 32 -2.30 5.34 1.79
N LEU A 33 -2.15 5.47 0.48
CA LEU A 33 -1.05 4.86 -0.28
C LEU A 33 0.32 5.34 0.18
N ARG A 34 0.49 6.64 0.48
CA ARG A 34 1.75 7.18 0.99
C ARG A 34 2.09 6.65 2.39
N ILE A 35 1.09 6.56 3.25
CA ILE A 35 1.26 6.03 4.62
C ILE A 35 1.65 4.55 4.55
N LEU A 36 0.92 3.76 3.76
CA LEU A 36 1.17 2.33 3.60
C LEU A 36 2.52 2.03 2.94
N GLU A 37 3.03 2.91 2.09
CA GLU A 37 4.36 2.77 1.52
C GLU A 37 5.45 2.92 2.60
N ASN A 38 5.33 3.93 3.47
CA ASN A 38 6.25 4.10 4.59
C ASN A 38 6.14 2.94 5.60
N GLU A 39 4.91 2.49 5.89
CA GLU A 39 4.63 1.35 6.76
C GLU A 39 5.29 0.08 6.20
N ALA A 40 5.18 -0.17 4.89
CA ALA A 40 5.81 -1.31 4.22
C ALA A 40 7.33 -1.31 4.37
N GLN A 41 7.99 -0.16 4.21
CA GLN A 41 9.44 -0.04 4.37
C GLN A 41 9.90 -0.31 5.81
N VAL A 42 9.11 0.12 6.79
CA VAL A 42 9.41 -0.16 8.22
C VAL A 42 9.20 -1.64 8.52
N GLN A 43 8.11 -2.22 8.03
CA GLN A 43 7.79 -3.63 8.23
C GLN A 43 8.80 -4.56 7.56
N GLU A 44 9.30 -4.22 6.37
CA GLU A 44 10.36 -4.99 5.70
C GLU A 44 11.62 -5.09 6.55
N ARG A 45 12.01 -3.99 7.19
CA ARG A 45 13.16 -3.99 8.13
C ARG A 45 12.88 -4.83 9.38
N ALA A 46 11.65 -4.83 9.88
CA ALA A 46 11.25 -5.68 10.99
C ALA A 46 11.33 -7.17 10.62
N VAL A 47 10.84 -7.55 9.45
CA VAL A 47 10.93 -8.94 8.93
C VAL A 47 12.39 -9.39 8.83
N VAL A 48 13.27 -8.57 8.25
CA VAL A 48 14.71 -8.87 8.13
C VAL A 48 15.34 -9.06 9.51
N ALA A 49 15.00 -8.21 10.48
CA ALA A 49 15.51 -8.32 11.84
C ALA A 49 15.00 -9.59 12.56
N ALA A 50 13.73 -9.94 12.38
CA ALA A 50 13.12 -11.14 12.95
C ALA A 50 13.73 -12.43 12.36
N GLN A 51 13.95 -12.47 11.04
CA GLN A 51 14.61 -13.59 10.37
C GLN A 51 16.06 -13.77 10.86
N LYS A 52 16.80 -12.67 11.04
CA LYS A 52 18.16 -12.72 11.59
C LYS A 52 18.18 -13.18 13.04
N TYR A 53 17.17 -12.78 13.83
CA TYR A 53 17.03 -13.27 15.21
C TYR A 53 16.74 -14.78 15.22
N LEU A 54 15.90 -15.28 14.34
CA LEU A 54 15.61 -16.71 14.19
C LEU A 54 16.88 -17.50 13.82
N GLU A 55 17.69 -17.00 12.88
CA GLU A 55 18.97 -17.61 12.52
C GLU A 55 19.92 -17.71 13.73
N LEU A 56 20.00 -16.63 14.51
CA LEU A 56 20.83 -16.59 15.71
C LEU A 56 20.31 -17.54 16.81
N ALA A 57 18.99 -17.62 17.00
CA ALA A 57 18.37 -18.55 17.94
C ALA A 57 18.67 -20.02 17.57
N ASN A 58 18.58 -20.35 16.29
CA ASN A 58 18.96 -21.67 15.78
C ASN A 58 20.45 -21.98 16.02
N THR A 59 21.32 -21.03 15.79
CA THR A 59 22.77 -21.19 16.02
C THR A 59 23.07 -21.41 17.50
N ARG A 60 22.42 -20.69 18.39
CA ARG A 60 22.56 -20.87 19.84
C ARG A 60 22.01 -22.21 20.33
N TYR A 61 20.88 -22.65 19.77
CA TYR A 61 20.30 -23.95 20.09
C TYR A 61 21.22 -25.10 19.67
N THR A 62 21.73 -25.06 18.43
CA THR A 62 22.69 -26.08 17.94
C THR A 62 24.00 -26.07 18.71
N GLY A 63 24.42 -24.92 19.21
CA GLY A 63 25.55 -24.77 20.12
C GLY A 63 25.29 -25.20 21.58
N GLY A 64 24.05 -25.62 21.89
CA GLY A 64 23.67 -26.08 23.23
C GLY A 64 23.55 -24.96 24.30
N VAL A 65 23.47 -23.71 23.86
CA VAL A 65 23.46 -22.52 24.76
C VAL A 65 22.03 -22.16 25.18
N THR A 66 21.02 -22.45 24.36
CA THR A 66 19.61 -22.08 24.62
C THR A 66 18.68 -23.27 24.42
N SER A 67 17.45 -23.12 24.95
CA SER A 67 16.40 -24.13 24.79
C SER A 67 15.69 -23.99 23.44
N TYR A 68 15.07 -25.06 22.97
CA TYR A 68 14.26 -25.06 21.75
C TYR A 68 13.05 -24.10 21.83
N LEU A 69 12.61 -23.72 23.01
CA LEU A 69 11.56 -22.72 23.22
C LEU A 69 11.93 -21.36 22.63
N GLU A 70 13.20 -20.97 22.71
CA GLU A 70 13.67 -19.72 22.11
C GLU A 70 13.56 -19.74 20.59
N VAL A 71 13.86 -20.88 19.97
CA VAL A 71 13.72 -21.06 18.52
C VAL A 71 12.26 -20.95 18.08
N THR A 72 11.34 -21.64 18.77
CA THR A 72 9.91 -21.62 18.42
C THR A 72 9.27 -20.24 18.64
N THR A 73 9.72 -19.49 19.66
CA THR A 73 9.26 -18.11 19.86
C THR A 73 9.79 -17.16 18.79
N ALA A 74 11.05 -17.30 18.37
CA ALA A 74 11.64 -16.54 17.28
C ALA A 74 10.96 -16.84 15.94
N GLU A 75 10.66 -18.11 15.68
CA GLU A 75 9.94 -18.55 14.46
C GLU A 75 8.52 -17.96 14.41
N SER A 76 7.78 -18.02 15.52
CA SER A 76 6.45 -17.44 15.63
C SER A 76 6.46 -15.92 15.42
N ALA A 77 7.48 -15.22 15.94
CA ALA A 77 7.65 -13.79 15.73
C ALA A 77 7.94 -13.46 14.25
N ALA A 78 8.87 -14.19 13.63
CA ALA A 78 9.20 -13.99 12.22
C ALA A 78 7.98 -14.21 11.31
N LEU A 79 7.19 -15.26 11.56
CA LEU A 79 5.97 -15.55 10.82
C LEU A 79 4.91 -14.46 10.99
N SER A 80 4.77 -13.92 12.20
CA SER A 80 3.84 -12.81 12.48
C SER A 80 4.21 -11.54 11.73
N ASP A 81 5.50 -11.22 11.66
CA ASP A 81 6.00 -10.06 10.94
C ASP A 81 5.84 -10.23 9.42
N GLU A 82 6.06 -11.42 8.88
CA GLU A 82 5.81 -11.75 7.46
C GLU A 82 4.32 -11.64 7.11
N LEU A 83 3.43 -12.14 7.96
CA LEU A 83 1.98 -12.00 7.77
C LEU A 83 1.55 -10.53 7.77
N THR A 84 2.14 -9.72 8.64
CA THR A 84 1.88 -8.27 8.68
C THR A 84 2.33 -7.60 7.39
N ALA A 85 3.50 -7.94 6.86
CA ALA A 85 3.99 -7.42 5.58
C ALA A 85 3.05 -7.75 4.41
N VAL A 86 2.54 -8.99 4.35
CA VAL A 86 1.56 -9.41 3.32
C VAL A 86 0.24 -8.64 3.47
N ASN A 87 -0.23 -8.42 4.70
CA ASN A 87 -1.44 -7.63 4.96
C ASN A 87 -1.30 -6.17 4.51
N ILE A 88 -0.15 -5.54 4.75
CA ILE A 88 0.13 -4.18 4.27
C ILE A 88 0.10 -4.14 2.74
N LEU A 89 0.71 -5.14 2.07
CA LEU A 89 0.67 -5.25 0.61
C LEU A 89 -0.77 -5.39 0.11
N GLY A 90 -1.59 -6.24 0.76
CA GLY A 90 -3.01 -6.41 0.44
C GLY A 90 -3.79 -5.09 0.53
N ARG A 91 -3.60 -4.33 1.62
CA ARG A 91 -4.22 -3.01 1.81
C ARG A 91 -3.80 -2.03 0.72
N ARG A 92 -2.51 -1.97 0.36
CA ARG A 92 -2.02 -1.13 -0.74
C ARG A 92 -2.71 -1.45 -2.08
N MET A 93 -2.94 -2.73 -2.36
CA MET A 93 -3.65 -3.15 -3.58
C MET A 93 -5.12 -2.70 -3.55
N VAL A 94 -5.80 -2.81 -2.41
CA VAL A 94 -7.18 -2.36 -2.25
C VAL A 94 -7.28 -0.84 -2.44
N ASP A 95 -6.42 -0.06 -1.79
CA ASP A 95 -6.41 1.41 -1.91
C ASP A 95 -6.11 1.86 -3.34
N ALA A 96 -5.20 1.16 -4.05
CA ALA A 96 -4.91 1.43 -5.45
C ALA A 96 -6.12 1.18 -6.35
N VAL A 97 -6.86 0.09 -6.14
CA VAL A 97 -8.09 -0.22 -6.90
C VAL A 97 -9.18 0.80 -6.58
N THR A 98 -9.34 1.17 -5.30
CA THR A 98 -10.33 2.18 -4.87
C THR A 98 -10.02 3.56 -5.47
N LEU A 99 -8.74 3.93 -5.56
CA LEU A 99 -8.31 5.15 -6.23
C LEU A 99 -8.70 5.15 -7.71
N VAL A 100 -8.47 4.04 -8.42
CA VAL A 100 -8.87 3.90 -9.83
C VAL A 100 -10.38 4.00 -9.99
N GLN A 101 -11.15 3.43 -9.07
CA GLN A 101 -12.62 3.55 -9.05
C GLN A 101 -13.07 4.99 -8.80
N ALA A 102 -12.45 5.70 -7.85
CA ALA A 102 -12.77 7.10 -7.54
C ALA A 102 -12.48 8.05 -8.72
N LEU A 103 -11.48 7.72 -9.53
CA LEU A 103 -11.15 8.44 -10.77
C LEU A 103 -12.05 8.08 -11.96
N GLY A 104 -13.05 7.23 -11.74
CA GLY A 104 -14.04 6.83 -12.75
C GLY A 104 -13.73 5.54 -13.49
N GLY A 105 -12.58 4.92 -13.26
CA GLY A 105 -12.17 3.66 -13.91
C GLY A 105 -12.11 3.75 -15.45
N GLY A 106 -11.69 2.67 -16.09
CA GLY A 106 -11.91 2.51 -17.54
C GLY A 106 -10.96 3.27 -18.48
N TRP A 107 -9.90 3.90 -17.97
CA TRP A 107 -8.87 4.41 -18.89
C TRP A 107 -7.93 3.28 -19.29
N ASP A 108 -7.86 3.07 -20.58
CA ASP A 108 -6.94 2.12 -21.15
C ASP A 108 -5.53 2.75 -21.25
N ARG A 109 -4.52 1.92 -21.11
CA ARG A 109 -3.10 2.33 -21.25
C ARG A 109 -2.82 3.03 -22.58
N SER A 110 -3.57 2.69 -23.63
CA SER A 110 -3.49 3.32 -24.95
C SER A 110 -3.98 4.78 -24.98
N SER A 111 -4.78 5.20 -24.00
CA SER A 111 -5.28 6.58 -23.88
C SER A 111 -4.36 7.50 -23.08
N LEU A 112 -3.32 6.95 -22.45
CA LEU A 112 -2.32 7.74 -21.72
C LEU A 112 -1.27 8.27 -22.69
N PRO A 113 -0.89 9.56 -22.59
CA PRO A 113 0.22 10.09 -23.37
C PRO A 113 1.48 9.29 -23.04
N ASP A 114 2.17 8.82 -24.07
CA ASP A 114 3.45 8.12 -23.93
C ASP A 114 4.36 8.94 -23.02
N ARG A 115 4.81 8.31 -21.93
CA ARG A 115 5.80 8.93 -21.05
C ARG A 115 7.08 9.10 -21.87
N PRO A 116 7.54 10.33 -22.14
CA PRO A 116 8.84 10.50 -22.83
C PRO A 116 9.88 9.74 -22.02
N GLU A 117 10.60 8.86 -22.70
CA GLU A 117 11.59 7.95 -22.11
C GLU A 117 12.63 8.72 -21.29
N CYS A 118 12.38 8.94 -20.00
CA CYS A 118 13.35 9.50 -19.05
C CYS A 118 14.40 8.47 -18.58
N CYS A 119 14.40 7.26 -19.15
CA CYS A 119 15.31 6.18 -18.76
C CYS A 119 16.18 5.65 -19.91
N GLY A 120 16.36 6.45 -20.95
CA GLY A 120 17.31 6.11 -22.01
C GLY A 120 18.62 6.87 -21.88
N LYS A 121 19.57 6.43 -21.01
CA LYS A 121 21.05 6.62 -21.14
C LYS A 121 21.76 6.41 -19.81
N LEU A 122 21.77 5.20 -19.29
CA LEU A 122 22.69 4.81 -18.20
C LEU A 122 23.41 3.46 -18.45
N THR A 123 23.54 3.03 -19.71
CA THR A 123 24.28 1.80 -20.03
C THR A 123 25.28 1.98 -21.17
N SER A 124 26.02 3.09 -21.22
CA SER A 124 27.09 3.21 -22.21
C SER A 124 28.36 3.92 -21.70
N ASN A 125 28.78 3.63 -20.46
CA ASN A 125 30.14 4.00 -20.03
C ASN A 125 30.66 3.05 -18.96
N LEU A 126 30.85 1.78 -19.32
CA LEU A 126 31.78 0.84 -18.67
C LEU A 126 32.51 0.09 -19.75
N ARG A 127 33.54 0.76 -20.25
CA ARG A 127 34.75 0.15 -20.84
C ARG A 127 35.94 0.78 -20.20
#